data_13cb185cc8b0923ad6755f45758cc322
#
_entry.id   13cb185cc8b0923ad6755f45758cc322
#
_cell.length_a   1.000
_cell.length_b   1.000
_cell.length_c   1.000
_cell.angle_alpha   90.00
_cell.angle_beta   90.00
_cell.angle_gamma   90.00
#
_symmetry.space_group_name_H-M   'P 1'
#
loop_
_entity.id
_entity.type
_entity.pdbx_description
1 polymer ?
#
loop_
_entity_poly.entity_id
_entity_poly.type
_entity_poly.pdbx_seq_one_letter_code
_entity_poly.pdbx_strand_id
1 'polypeptide(L)'
;LAAALGVVAGDPKDEFMILKNIDDTKITHAKEMVEKGIVTVTFTENSPSIYVYLMITTNTETVEVYLSHSHIHIDQVKVNGNVVYEDILDNGNGNTMDFIKDITLKELREVSESIPFDEISFVKEGIDMNMKAAKEGLNSNLGLGVGSSLNRLYTKGKLNMDVFTKSRLLTAAACDMRMGGGECPIMTSGGSGNQGIGVILPIAVVAEFENIEEEKLIRAIFFAHLINRYVKMFTGKLSSICGCAMAAGVGASAAITWMLGGDDEKIAGACNNMLANLTGMICDGAKDTCAFKLSTSAEEAVLSAYLALEGVVAEENVGIVGNSIEDTIRNLGYLCEEGLDHADSAIINIINKGEKK
;
A
#
# COMPACT_ATOMS: atom_id res chain seq x y z
N LEU A 1 -18.14 0.54 -13.74
CA LEU A 1 -17.89 1.74 -14.54
C LEU A 1 -16.49 1.76 -15.15
N ALA A 2 -15.40 1.52 -14.38
CA ALA A 2 -14.02 1.58 -14.88
C ALA A 2 -13.78 0.64 -16.09
N ALA A 3 -14.29 -0.58 -16.04
CA ALA A 3 -14.18 -1.52 -17.15
C ALA A 3 -14.89 -0.99 -18.42
N ALA A 4 -16.09 -0.40 -18.27
CA ALA A 4 -16.80 0.23 -19.37
C ALA A 4 -16.03 1.43 -19.95
N LEU A 5 -15.40 2.25 -19.09
CA LEU A 5 -14.55 3.37 -19.52
C LEU A 5 -13.32 2.88 -20.30
N GLY A 6 -12.72 1.77 -19.90
CA GLY A 6 -11.63 1.14 -20.64
C GLY A 6 -12.02 0.77 -22.07
N VAL A 7 -13.26 0.28 -22.28
CA VAL A 7 -13.79 -0.02 -23.62
C VAL A 7 -14.06 1.25 -24.44
N VAL A 8 -14.65 2.28 -23.80
CA VAL A 8 -15.11 3.51 -24.49
C VAL A 8 -13.96 4.46 -24.80
N ALA A 9 -12.95 4.53 -23.94
CA ALA A 9 -11.96 5.61 -23.93
C ALA A 9 -10.50 5.12 -23.80
N GLY A 10 -10.27 3.83 -23.54
CA GLY A 10 -8.93 3.32 -23.28
C GLY A 10 -8.02 3.36 -24.51
N ASP A 11 -6.85 4.00 -24.39
CA ASP A 11 -5.75 3.84 -25.34
C ASP A 11 -4.66 2.99 -24.67
N PRO A 12 -4.36 1.78 -25.19
CA PRO A 12 -3.33 0.90 -24.61
C PRO A 12 -1.94 1.55 -24.51
N LYS A 13 -1.66 2.56 -25.36
CA LYS A 13 -0.37 3.28 -25.35
C LYS A 13 -0.21 4.15 -24.09
N ASP A 14 -1.30 4.45 -23.41
CA ASP A 14 -1.30 5.25 -22.19
C ASP A 14 -1.02 4.41 -20.93
N GLU A 15 -0.86 3.09 -21.07
CA GLU A 15 -0.55 2.15 -19.99
C GLU A 15 -1.41 2.40 -18.74
N PHE A 16 -0.80 2.70 -17.58
CA PHE A 16 -1.51 3.01 -16.34
C PHE A 16 -2.30 4.33 -16.38
N MET A 17 -2.09 5.17 -17.40
CA MET A 17 -2.83 6.42 -17.62
C MET A 17 -3.98 6.24 -18.63
N ILE A 18 -4.40 5.00 -18.87
CA ILE A 18 -5.41 4.61 -19.88
C ILE A 18 -6.73 5.40 -19.78
N LEU A 19 -7.04 5.96 -18.61
CA LEU A 19 -8.25 6.74 -18.38
C LEU A 19 -8.02 8.26 -18.34
N LYS A 20 -6.84 8.77 -18.71
CA LYS A 20 -6.50 10.20 -18.60
C LYS A 20 -7.31 11.10 -19.52
N ASN A 21 -7.80 10.58 -20.66
CA ASN A 21 -8.50 11.35 -21.69
C ASN A 21 -10.02 11.13 -21.64
N ILE A 22 -10.60 11.08 -20.45
CA ILE A 22 -12.04 10.88 -20.24
C ILE A 22 -12.74 12.23 -20.17
N ASP A 23 -13.83 12.39 -20.94
CA ASP A 23 -14.76 13.50 -20.91
C ASP A 23 -16.17 13.04 -20.46
N ASP A 24 -17.06 14.01 -20.23
CA ASP A 24 -18.43 13.74 -19.77
C ASP A 24 -19.24 12.87 -20.76
N THR A 25 -18.96 12.97 -22.05
CA THR A 25 -19.64 12.16 -23.09
C THR A 25 -19.25 10.69 -22.94
N LYS A 26 -17.97 10.41 -22.75
CA LYS A 26 -17.44 9.07 -22.54
C LYS A 26 -17.94 8.48 -21.22
N ILE A 27 -18.00 9.29 -20.16
CA ILE A 27 -18.58 8.89 -18.88
C ILE A 27 -20.05 8.50 -19.04
N THR A 28 -20.83 9.31 -19.75
CA THR A 28 -22.25 9.04 -20.01
C THR A 28 -22.44 7.75 -20.78
N HIS A 29 -21.66 7.54 -21.85
CA HIS A 29 -21.72 6.31 -22.64
C HIS A 29 -21.34 5.08 -21.80
N ALA A 30 -20.28 5.17 -21.02
CA ALA A 30 -19.88 4.06 -20.15
C ALA A 30 -20.94 3.72 -19.07
N LYS A 31 -21.62 4.73 -18.51
CA LYS A 31 -22.75 4.52 -17.59
C LYS A 31 -23.90 3.80 -18.28
N GLU A 32 -24.27 4.23 -19.49
CA GLU A 32 -25.30 3.54 -20.27
C GLU A 32 -24.97 2.06 -20.55
N MET A 33 -23.70 1.74 -20.85
CA MET A 33 -23.26 0.37 -21.06
C MET A 33 -23.46 -0.48 -19.80
N VAL A 34 -23.14 0.08 -18.63
CA VAL A 34 -23.35 -0.60 -17.33
C VAL A 34 -24.84 -0.79 -17.05
N GLU A 35 -25.67 0.24 -17.24
CA GLU A 35 -27.13 0.20 -17.04
C GLU A 35 -27.83 -0.80 -17.96
N LYS A 36 -27.35 -0.92 -19.20
CA LYS A 36 -27.85 -1.91 -20.19
C LYS A 36 -27.31 -3.33 -19.94
N GLY A 37 -26.46 -3.55 -18.92
CA GLY A 37 -25.88 -4.86 -18.64
C GLY A 37 -24.86 -5.35 -19.69
N ILE A 38 -24.34 -4.44 -20.54
CA ILE A 38 -23.34 -4.79 -21.57
C ILE A 38 -21.99 -5.13 -20.91
N VAL A 39 -21.68 -4.51 -19.76
CA VAL A 39 -20.48 -4.76 -18.99
C VAL A 39 -20.86 -5.33 -17.63
N THR A 40 -20.38 -6.52 -17.33
CA THR A 40 -20.56 -7.21 -16.04
C THR A 40 -19.21 -7.47 -15.40
N VAL A 41 -19.15 -7.36 -14.10
CA VAL A 41 -17.97 -7.72 -13.29
C VAL A 41 -18.42 -8.73 -12.24
N THR A 42 -17.75 -9.86 -12.20
CA THR A 42 -18.08 -10.95 -11.27
C THR A 42 -16.86 -11.34 -10.47
N PHE A 43 -17.07 -11.80 -9.26
CA PHE A 43 -16.04 -12.41 -8.44
C PHE A 43 -15.92 -13.90 -8.79
N THR A 44 -14.68 -14.38 -8.92
CA THR A 44 -14.38 -15.80 -9.16
C THR A 44 -13.79 -16.40 -7.89
N GLU A 45 -14.49 -17.36 -7.31
CA GLU A 45 -14.00 -18.14 -6.14
C GLU A 45 -12.84 -19.05 -6.55
N ASN A 46 -11.96 -19.36 -5.61
CA ASN A 46 -10.81 -20.26 -5.78
C ASN A 46 -9.84 -19.87 -6.91
N SER A 47 -9.76 -18.58 -7.21
CA SER A 47 -8.77 -18.04 -8.15
C SER A 47 -7.41 -17.81 -7.47
N PRO A 48 -6.30 -17.68 -8.23
CA PRO A 48 -5.03 -17.20 -7.70
C PRO A 48 -5.17 -15.85 -6.99
N SER A 49 -4.23 -15.52 -6.09
CA SER A 49 -4.25 -14.27 -5.30
C SER A 49 -4.29 -12.99 -6.14
N ILE A 50 -3.75 -13.03 -7.36
CA ILE A 50 -3.94 -12.03 -8.41
C ILE A 50 -4.49 -12.76 -9.61
N TYR A 51 -5.71 -12.42 -10.01
CA TYR A 51 -6.36 -13.07 -11.16
C TYR A 51 -7.35 -12.10 -11.81
N VAL A 52 -7.26 -11.97 -13.12
CA VAL A 52 -8.25 -11.29 -13.94
C VAL A 52 -8.54 -12.14 -15.18
N TYR A 53 -9.79 -12.47 -15.37
CA TYR A 53 -10.30 -12.99 -16.64
C TYR A 53 -11.14 -11.92 -17.30
N LEU A 54 -10.77 -11.53 -18.51
CA LEU A 54 -11.51 -10.58 -19.32
C LEU A 54 -12.01 -11.26 -20.58
N MET A 55 -13.28 -11.08 -20.90
CA MET A 55 -13.86 -11.50 -22.18
C MET A 55 -14.57 -10.31 -22.84
N ILE A 56 -14.22 -10.03 -24.08
CA ILE A 56 -14.87 -9.02 -24.92
C ILE A 56 -15.44 -9.73 -26.15
N THR A 57 -16.75 -9.59 -26.37
CA THR A 57 -17.44 -10.13 -27.55
C THR A 57 -17.97 -8.98 -28.39
N THR A 58 -17.64 -9.01 -29.67
CA THR A 58 -18.16 -8.11 -30.71
C THR A 58 -19.04 -8.89 -31.68
N ASN A 59 -19.56 -8.23 -32.70
CA ASN A 59 -20.33 -8.91 -33.76
C ASN A 59 -19.49 -9.89 -34.60
N THR A 60 -18.16 -9.79 -34.56
CA THR A 60 -17.24 -10.53 -35.42
C THR A 60 -16.29 -11.41 -34.64
N GLU A 61 -15.94 -11.07 -33.42
CA GLU A 61 -14.87 -11.71 -32.67
C GLU A 61 -15.16 -11.79 -31.16
N THR A 62 -14.62 -12.81 -30.53
CA THR A 62 -14.51 -12.92 -29.08
C THR A 62 -13.05 -12.99 -28.71
N VAL A 63 -12.64 -12.08 -27.80
CA VAL A 63 -11.28 -12.03 -27.26
C VAL A 63 -11.33 -12.33 -25.78
N GLU A 64 -10.47 -13.24 -25.35
CA GLU A 64 -10.32 -13.62 -23.95
C GLU A 64 -8.89 -13.35 -23.50
N VAL A 65 -8.72 -12.75 -22.32
CA VAL A 65 -7.41 -12.46 -21.72
C VAL A 65 -7.40 -13.02 -20.30
N TYR A 66 -6.36 -13.77 -19.99
CA TYR A 66 -6.08 -14.32 -18.67
C TYR A 66 -4.84 -13.65 -18.12
N LEU A 67 -4.95 -13.13 -16.90
CA LEU A 67 -3.88 -12.46 -16.18
C LEU A 67 -3.77 -13.06 -14.79
N SER A 68 -2.55 -13.45 -14.38
CA SER A 68 -2.27 -13.92 -13.03
C SER A 68 -0.85 -13.53 -12.56
N HIS A 69 -0.49 -13.94 -11.34
CA HIS A 69 0.83 -13.74 -10.72
C HIS A 69 1.26 -12.29 -10.48
N SER A 70 0.96 -11.37 -11.39
CA SER A 70 1.24 -9.94 -11.21
C SER A 70 0.19 -9.09 -11.93
N HIS A 71 0.15 -7.79 -11.64
CA HIS A 71 -0.83 -6.86 -12.23
C HIS A 71 -0.61 -6.60 -13.73
N ILE A 72 0.52 -7.02 -14.29
CA ILE A 72 0.92 -6.77 -15.69
C ILE A 72 1.30 -8.06 -16.43
N HIS A 73 1.20 -9.23 -15.79
CA HIS A 73 1.52 -10.49 -16.44
C HIS A 73 0.28 -11.08 -17.11
N ILE A 74 0.32 -11.20 -18.43
CA ILE A 74 -0.72 -11.85 -19.23
C ILE A 74 -0.30 -13.29 -19.46
N ASP A 75 -1.06 -14.24 -18.90
CA ASP A 75 -0.80 -15.67 -19.06
C ASP A 75 -1.18 -16.14 -20.47
N GLN A 76 -2.33 -15.69 -20.96
CA GLN A 76 -2.86 -16.18 -22.24
C GLN A 76 -3.83 -15.18 -22.87
N VAL A 77 -3.79 -15.10 -24.21
CA VAL A 77 -4.80 -14.41 -25.01
C VAL A 77 -5.37 -15.38 -26.04
N LYS A 78 -6.71 -15.42 -26.12
CA LYS A 78 -7.44 -16.19 -27.15
C LYS A 78 -8.25 -15.25 -28.03
N VAL A 79 -8.34 -15.59 -29.32
CA VAL A 79 -9.24 -14.95 -30.28
C VAL A 79 -10.09 -16.04 -30.92
N ASN A 80 -11.42 -15.93 -30.76
CA ASN A 80 -12.39 -16.95 -31.23
C ASN A 80 -12.04 -18.37 -30.76
N GLY A 81 -11.56 -18.50 -29.50
CA GLY A 81 -11.15 -19.76 -28.87
C GLY A 81 -9.75 -20.26 -29.26
N ASN A 82 -9.07 -19.62 -30.22
CA ASN A 82 -7.71 -19.99 -30.60
C ASN A 82 -6.70 -19.20 -29.77
N VAL A 83 -5.70 -19.87 -29.20
CA VAL A 83 -4.60 -19.24 -28.48
C VAL A 83 -3.73 -18.46 -29.46
N VAL A 84 -3.59 -17.15 -29.25
CA VAL A 84 -2.75 -16.26 -30.06
C VAL A 84 -1.54 -15.75 -29.29
N TYR A 85 -1.58 -15.84 -27.97
CA TYR A 85 -0.47 -15.52 -27.07
C TYR A 85 -0.53 -16.44 -25.85
N GLU A 86 0.62 -16.92 -25.39
CA GLU A 86 0.74 -17.71 -24.17
C GLU A 86 2.11 -17.47 -23.53
N ASP A 87 2.11 -17.13 -22.26
CA ASP A 87 3.30 -17.00 -21.40
C ASP A 87 2.95 -17.54 -20.01
N ILE A 88 2.92 -18.87 -19.92
CA ILE A 88 2.62 -19.56 -18.66
C ILE A 88 3.92 -19.60 -17.86
N LEU A 89 3.93 -18.85 -16.75
CA LEU A 89 5.04 -18.93 -15.80
C LEU A 89 5.12 -20.33 -15.21
N ASP A 90 6.27 -20.96 -15.40
CA ASP A 90 6.54 -22.27 -14.81
C ASP A 90 6.60 -22.11 -13.29
N ASN A 91 5.60 -22.68 -12.59
CA ASN A 91 5.54 -22.69 -11.11
C ASN A 91 6.71 -23.44 -10.45
N GLY A 92 7.65 -24.00 -11.23
CA GLY A 92 8.80 -24.74 -10.77
C GLY A 92 10.02 -23.90 -10.37
N ASN A 93 10.09 -22.65 -10.79
CA ASN A 93 11.14 -21.74 -10.32
C ASN A 93 10.58 -20.95 -9.12
N GLY A 94 10.94 -21.35 -7.91
CA GLY A 94 10.66 -20.61 -6.67
C GLY A 94 10.89 -19.12 -6.88
N ASN A 95 10.02 -18.31 -6.33
CA ASN A 95 10.09 -16.85 -6.46
C ASN A 95 11.54 -16.44 -6.16
N THR A 96 12.24 -15.85 -7.14
CA THR A 96 13.66 -15.44 -7.00
C THR A 96 13.93 -14.55 -5.79
N MET A 97 12.87 -14.13 -5.09
CA MET A 97 12.90 -13.31 -3.88
C MET A 97 12.62 -14.09 -2.59
N ASP A 98 12.42 -15.42 -2.64
CA ASP A 98 12.10 -16.20 -1.43
C ASP A 98 13.25 -16.21 -0.42
N PHE A 99 14.48 -16.01 -0.86
CA PHE A 99 15.64 -15.85 0.04
C PHE A 99 15.46 -14.68 1.04
N ILE A 100 14.64 -13.67 0.72
CA ILE A 100 14.37 -12.54 1.61
C ILE A 100 13.71 -13.00 2.91
N LYS A 101 12.96 -14.11 2.91
CA LYS A 101 12.29 -14.65 4.10
C LYS A 101 13.27 -15.14 5.17
N ASP A 102 14.49 -15.48 4.79
CA ASP A 102 15.55 -15.98 5.68
C ASP A 102 16.45 -14.86 6.21
N ILE A 103 16.28 -13.63 5.72
CA ILE A 103 17.03 -12.44 6.15
C ILE A 103 16.40 -11.89 7.43
N THR A 104 17.23 -11.39 8.34
CA THR A 104 16.80 -10.70 9.56
C THR A 104 16.63 -9.20 9.34
N LEU A 105 15.85 -8.53 10.21
CA LEU A 105 15.74 -7.06 10.18
C LEU A 105 17.11 -6.39 10.42
N LYS A 106 17.97 -7.00 11.25
CA LYS A 106 19.34 -6.55 11.45
C LYS A 106 20.14 -6.53 10.14
N GLU A 107 20.09 -7.62 9.36
CA GLU A 107 20.78 -7.69 8.06
C GLU A 107 20.23 -6.66 7.07
N LEU A 108 18.89 -6.41 7.05
CA LEU A 108 18.30 -5.35 6.23
C LEU A 108 18.81 -3.96 6.64
N ARG A 109 18.99 -3.72 7.94
CA ARG A 109 19.59 -2.49 8.46
C ARG A 109 21.06 -2.35 7.99
N GLU A 110 21.87 -3.41 8.16
CA GLU A 110 23.27 -3.43 7.75
C GLU A 110 23.44 -3.19 6.24
N VAL A 111 22.56 -3.75 5.42
CA VAL A 111 22.50 -3.44 3.98
C VAL A 111 22.22 -1.96 3.75
N SER A 112 21.25 -1.38 4.47
CA SER A 112 20.88 0.04 4.31
C SER A 112 22.00 1.00 4.73
N GLU A 113 22.83 0.58 5.68
CA GLU A 113 24.01 1.34 6.14
C GLU A 113 25.19 1.25 5.18
N SER A 114 25.40 0.07 4.57
CA SER A 114 26.59 -0.25 3.79
C SER A 114 26.44 0.00 2.28
N ILE A 115 25.21 0.03 1.76
CA ILE A 115 24.98 0.27 0.33
C ILE A 115 25.54 1.60 -0.12
N PRO A 116 26.23 1.70 -1.28
CA PRO A 116 26.69 2.97 -1.82
C PRO A 116 25.55 3.98 -1.94
N PHE A 117 25.79 5.20 -1.48
CA PHE A 117 24.73 6.23 -1.43
C PHE A 117 24.13 6.52 -2.82
N ASP A 118 24.95 6.52 -3.85
CA ASP A 118 24.52 6.77 -5.23
C ASP A 118 23.47 5.77 -5.72
N GLU A 119 23.50 4.52 -5.21
CA GLU A 119 22.53 3.49 -5.57
C GLU A 119 21.16 3.71 -4.95
N ILE A 120 21.06 4.47 -3.86
CA ILE A 120 19.81 4.76 -3.14
C ILE A 120 19.38 6.22 -3.19
N SER A 121 20.16 7.09 -3.83
CA SER A 121 19.89 8.54 -3.92
C SER A 121 18.53 8.86 -4.59
N PHE A 122 18.03 7.98 -5.46
CA PHE A 122 16.72 8.11 -6.09
C PHE A 122 15.54 8.15 -5.08
N VAL A 123 15.73 7.66 -3.86
CA VAL A 123 14.72 7.74 -2.78
C VAL A 123 14.34 9.19 -2.49
N LYS A 124 15.23 10.15 -2.73
CA LYS A 124 14.95 11.57 -2.62
C LYS A 124 13.80 12.03 -3.51
N GLU A 125 13.73 11.51 -4.74
CA GLU A 125 12.61 11.79 -5.65
C GLU A 125 11.28 11.36 -5.03
N GLY A 126 11.30 10.24 -4.29
CA GLY A 126 10.12 9.74 -3.59
C GLY A 126 9.65 10.66 -2.47
N ILE A 127 10.58 11.28 -1.75
CA ILE A 127 10.27 12.30 -0.72
C ILE A 127 9.58 13.49 -1.40
N ASP A 128 10.17 14.01 -2.48
CA ASP A 128 9.66 15.17 -3.20
C ASP A 128 8.27 14.90 -3.78
N MET A 129 8.06 13.74 -4.42
CA MET A 129 6.78 13.33 -4.98
C MET A 129 5.68 13.25 -3.91
N ASN A 130 5.94 12.50 -2.84
CA ASN A 130 4.92 12.23 -1.82
C ASN A 130 4.65 13.49 -0.97
N MET A 131 5.65 14.31 -0.71
CA MET A 131 5.49 15.60 -0.04
C MET A 131 4.71 16.60 -0.90
N LYS A 132 4.94 16.62 -2.23
CA LYS A 132 4.15 17.42 -3.16
C LYS A 132 2.69 16.99 -3.15
N ALA A 133 2.42 15.69 -3.24
CA ALA A 133 1.06 15.16 -3.17
C ALA A 133 0.37 15.52 -1.85
N ALA A 134 1.09 15.49 -0.72
CA ALA A 134 0.56 15.92 0.57
C ALA A 134 0.17 17.41 0.55
N LYS A 135 1.05 18.28 0.06
CA LYS A 135 0.80 19.73 -0.04
C LYS A 135 -0.40 20.07 -0.95
N GLU A 136 -0.48 19.41 -2.09
CA GLU A 136 -1.62 19.58 -3.01
C GLU A 136 -2.92 19.05 -2.38
N GLY A 137 -2.86 17.89 -1.69
CA GLY A 137 -4.00 17.28 -1.01
C GLY A 137 -4.57 18.18 0.11
N LEU A 138 -3.73 18.95 0.82
CA LEU A 138 -4.19 19.90 1.83
C LEU A 138 -5.08 21.01 1.25
N ASN A 139 -4.86 21.37 0.00
CA ASN A 139 -5.54 22.48 -0.70
C ASN A 139 -6.61 21.97 -1.67
N SER A 140 -6.79 20.66 -1.80
CA SER A 140 -7.75 20.04 -2.70
C SER A 140 -9.05 19.66 -1.97
N ASN A 141 -10.10 19.40 -2.76
CA ASN A 141 -11.34 18.78 -2.29
C ASN A 141 -11.42 17.31 -2.73
N LEU A 142 -10.29 16.71 -3.10
CA LEU A 142 -10.22 15.31 -3.52
C LEU A 142 -10.23 14.36 -2.34
N GLY A 143 -10.65 13.13 -2.61
CA GLY A 143 -10.75 12.09 -1.60
C GLY A 143 -11.77 12.42 -0.51
N LEU A 144 -11.55 11.92 0.69
CA LEU A 144 -12.42 12.17 1.83
C LEU A 144 -12.13 13.51 2.53
N GLY A 145 -10.98 14.12 2.23
CA GLY A 145 -10.55 15.39 2.83
C GLY A 145 -10.13 15.28 4.29
N VAL A 146 -9.57 14.12 4.70
CA VAL A 146 -9.08 13.89 6.06
C VAL A 146 -7.93 14.83 6.39
N GLY A 147 -6.92 14.91 5.50
CA GLY A 147 -5.76 15.78 5.69
C GLY A 147 -6.14 17.25 5.79
N SER A 148 -6.95 17.75 4.85
CA SER A 148 -7.44 19.14 4.86
C SER A 148 -8.31 19.45 6.09
N SER A 149 -9.09 18.46 6.57
CA SER A 149 -9.89 18.61 7.79
C SER A 149 -9.02 18.68 9.05
N LEU A 150 -7.99 17.86 9.16
CA LEU A 150 -7.02 17.94 10.25
C LEU A 150 -6.32 19.30 10.27
N ASN A 151 -5.96 19.83 9.11
CA ASN A 151 -5.38 21.19 8.99
C ASN A 151 -6.36 22.27 9.45
N ARG A 152 -7.64 22.15 9.10
CA ARG A 152 -8.68 23.09 9.61
C ARG A 152 -8.89 22.98 11.12
N LEU A 153 -8.79 21.77 11.70
CA LEU A 153 -8.87 21.60 13.16
C LEU A 153 -7.66 22.26 13.86
N TYR A 154 -6.47 22.13 13.27
CA TYR A 154 -5.28 22.84 13.76
C TYR A 154 -5.47 24.36 13.72
N THR A 155 -5.88 24.93 12.57
CA THR A 155 -6.09 26.37 12.42
C THR A 155 -7.17 26.94 13.36
N LYS A 156 -8.12 26.10 13.79
CA LYS A 156 -9.15 26.41 14.79
C LYS A 156 -8.69 26.20 16.24
N GLY A 157 -7.41 25.87 16.47
CA GLY A 157 -6.87 25.62 17.81
C GLY A 157 -7.43 24.37 18.50
N LYS A 158 -7.94 23.39 17.76
CA LYS A 158 -8.44 22.12 18.27
C LYS A 158 -7.38 21.03 18.31
N LEU A 159 -6.29 21.20 17.58
CA LEU A 159 -5.10 20.34 17.54
C LEU A 159 -3.86 21.20 17.66
N ASN A 160 -2.79 20.64 18.21
CA ASN A 160 -1.45 21.22 18.17
C ASN A 160 -0.69 20.62 17.00
N MET A 161 0.24 21.40 16.39
CA MET A 161 1.08 20.91 15.32
C MET A 161 2.40 20.40 15.91
N ASP A 162 2.35 19.18 16.40
CA ASP A 162 3.50 18.39 16.82
C ASP A 162 3.88 17.36 15.73
N VAL A 163 4.92 16.58 15.98
CA VAL A 163 5.41 15.56 15.06
C VAL A 163 4.35 14.51 14.73
N PHE A 164 3.52 14.13 15.69
CA PHE A 164 2.44 13.16 15.53
C PHE A 164 1.33 13.70 14.62
N THR A 165 0.82 14.88 14.96
CA THR A 165 -0.23 15.55 14.20
C THR A 165 0.21 15.87 12.78
N LYS A 166 1.46 16.32 12.56
CA LYS A 166 1.99 16.61 11.23
C LYS A 166 2.14 15.34 10.39
N SER A 167 2.60 14.25 10.98
CA SER A 167 2.70 12.95 10.31
C SER A 167 1.32 12.44 9.86
N ARG A 168 0.32 12.49 10.73
CA ARG A 168 -1.08 12.15 10.39
C ARG A 168 -1.62 12.99 9.25
N LEU A 169 -1.45 14.29 9.37
CA LEU A 169 -2.02 15.29 8.47
C LEU A 169 -1.47 15.15 7.05
N LEU A 170 -0.13 15.09 6.90
CA LEU A 170 0.50 15.00 5.59
C LEU A 170 0.26 13.64 4.94
N THR A 171 0.32 12.56 5.71
CA THR A 171 0.06 11.21 5.21
C THR A 171 -1.39 11.05 4.75
N ALA A 172 -2.35 11.58 5.51
CA ALA A 172 -3.76 11.60 5.11
C ALA A 172 -3.99 12.45 3.85
N ALA A 173 -3.38 13.64 3.77
CA ALA A 173 -3.54 14.54 2.64
C ALA A 173 -3.00 13.95 1.33
N ALA A 174 -1.83 13.29 1.37
CA ALA A 174 -1.29 12.58 0.21
C ALA A 174 -2.19 11.40 -0.22
N CYS A 175 -2.76 10.70 0.77
CA CYS A 175 -3.72 9.63 0.50
C CYS A 175 -5.02 10.16 -0.10
N ASP A 176 -5.59 11.25 0.42
CA ASP A 176 -6.77 11.93 -0.13
C ASP A 176 -6.52 12.33 -1.59
N MET A 177 -5.35 12.93 -1.88
CA MET A 177 -4.94 13.30 -3.23
C MET A 177 -4.92 12.10 -4.17
N ARG A 178 -4.26 11.01 -3.75
CA ARG A 178 -4.14 9.79 -4.55
C ARG A 178 -5.47 9.08 -4.74
N MET A 179 -6.23 8.87 -3.66
CA MET A 179 -7.49 8.10 -3.71
C MET A 179 -8.60 8.87 -4.40
N GLY A 180 -8.56 10.19 -4.35
CA GLY A 180 -9.48 11.08 -5.07
C GLY A 180 -9.15 11.28 -6.55
N GLY A 181 -8.12 10.61 -7.09
CA GLY A 181 -7.75 10.68 -8.51
C GLY A 181 -6.96 11.94 -8.89
N GLY A 182 -6.25 12.56 -7.96
CA GLY A 182 -5.42 13.74 -8.23
C GLY A 182 -4.20 13.41 -9.10
N GLU A 183 -3.79 14.36 -9.93
CA GLU A 183 -2.73 14.22 -10.91
C GLU A 183 -1.32 14.42 -10.32
N CYS A 184 -1.05 13.81 -9.15
CA CYS A 184 0.27 13.82 -8.55
C CYS A 184 0.94 12.45 -8.67
N PRO A 185 2.18 12.37 -9.16
CA PRO A 185 2.94 11.13 -9.09
C PRO A 185 3.19 10.77 -7.61
N ILE A 186 3.14 9.47 -7.31
CA ILE A 186 3.38 8.92 -5.98
C ILE A 186 4.49 7.88 -6.06
N MET A 187 5.52 8.05 -5.26
CA MET A 187 6.52 6.99 -5.06
C MET A 187 5.86 5.83 -4.31
N THR A 188 5.97 4.64 -4.89
CA THR A 188 5.36 3.41 -4.33
C THR A 188 6.31 2.68 -3.38
N SER A 189 5.75 1.81 -2.56
CA SER A 189 6.51 0.81 -1.79
C SER A 189 5.79 -0.53 -1.92
N GLY A 190 6.53 -1.60 -2.18
CA GLY A 190 5.96 -2.94 -2.30
C GLY A 190 4.81 -3.06 -3.32
N GLY A 191 4.80 -2.21 -4.37
CA GLY A 191 3.78 -2.19 -5.42
C GLY A 191 2.51 -1.39 -5.06
N SER A 192 2.52 -0.58 -3.98
CA SER A 192 1.38 0.24 -3.58
C SER A 192 1.78 1.68 -3.31
N GLY A 193 1.06 2.66 -3.92
CA GLY A 193 1.28 4.08 -3.67
C GLY A 193 0.95 4.46 -2.22
N ASN A 194 -0.13 3.94 -1.65
CA ASN A 194 -0.46 4.19 -0.24
C ASN A 194 0.61 3.66 0.71
N GLN A 195 1.25 2.52 0.40
CA GLN A 195 2.38 2.05 1.19
C GLN A 195 3.59 2.97 1.05
N GLY A 196 3.87 3.50 -0.15
CA GLY A 196 4.92 4.50 -0.34
C GLY A 196 4.67 5.78 0.45
N ILE A 197 3.42 6.26 0.48
CA ILE A 197 3.01 7.40 1.32
C ILE A 197 3.26 7.09 2.81
N GLY A 198 2.81 5.92 3.29
CA GLY A 198 2.92 5.50 4.69
C GLY A 198 4.36 5.21 5.14
N VAL A 199 5.24 4.78 4.22
CA VAL A 199 6.67 4.62 4.49
C VAL A 199 7.36 5.98 4.55
N ILE A 200 7.20 6.83 3.55
CA ILE A 200 8.05 8.01 3.35
C ILE A 200 7.67 9.17 4.28
N LEU A 201 6.38 9.52 4.35
CA LEU A 201 5.97 10.78 4.96
C LEU A 201 6.19 10.84 6.47
N PRO A 202 5.89 9.82 7.29
CA PRO A 202 6.17 9.87 8.72
C PRO A 202 7.66 10.03 9.02
N ILE A 203 8.53 9.33 8.27
CA ILE A 203 9.99 9.42 8.45
C ILE A 203 10.49 10.81 8.08
N ALA A 204 10.03 11.37 6.96
CA ALA A 204 10.41 12.70 6.51
C ALA A 204 9.96 13.80 7.50
N VAL A 205 8.78 13.63 8.11
CA VAL A 205 8.29 14.57 9.15
C VAL A 205 9.16 14.49 10.40
N VAL A 206 9.47 13.29 10.89
CA VAL A 206 10.36 13.13 12.05
C VAL A 206 11.75 13.73 11.76
N ALA A 207 12.29 13.46 10.57
CA ALA A 207 13.59 13.99 10.17
C ALA A 207 13.63 15.53 10.17
N GLU A 208 12.53 16.18 9.75
CA GLU A 208 12.39 17.64 9.82
C GLU A 208 12.37 18.16 11.27
N PHE A 209 11.61 17.49 12.16
CA PHE A 209 11.52 17.89 13.57
C PHE A 209 12.84 17.71 14.34
N GLU A 210 13.56 16.62 14.04
CA GLU A 210 14.80 16.24 14.73
C GLU A 210 16.07 16.77 14.01
N ASN A 211 15.91 17.55 12.93
CA ASN A 211 17.02 18.12 12.13
C ASN A 211 17.99 17.05 11.63
N ILE A 212 17.50 15.96 11.10
CA ILE A 212 18.30 14.84 10.58
C ILE A 212 18.91 15.20 9.21
N GLU A 213 20.18 14.85 9.04
CA GLU A 213 20.90 15.04 7.77
C GLU A 213 20.30 14.21 6.61
N GLU A 214 20.34 14.76 5.39
CA GLU A 214 19.68 14.20 4.20
C GLU A 214 20.10 12.74 3.92
N GLU A 215 21.40 12.42 3.99
CA GLU A 215 21.85 11.05 3.74
C GLU A 215 21.24 10.06 4.74
N LYS A 216 21.19 10.42 6.03
CA LYS A 216 20.60 9.58 7.05
C LYS A 216 19.10 9.38 6.83
N LEU A 217 18.39 10.43 6.42
CA LEU A 217 16.98 10.36 6.04
C LEU A 217 16.76 9.40 4.84
N ILE A 218 17.56 9.51 3.79
CA ILE A 218 17.46 8.65 2.61
C ILE A 218 17.70 7.18 2.97
N ARG A 219 18.73 6.91 3.78
CA ARG A 219 19.02 5.54 4.29
C ARG A 219 17.87 5.00 5.15
N ALA A 220 17.28 5.83 6.02
CA ALA A 220 16.14 5.46 6.83
C ALA A 220 14.93 5.06 5.97
N ILE A 221 14.59 5.86 4.98
CA ILE A 221 13.49 5.56 4.06
C ILE A 221 13.78 4.30 3.24
N PHE A 222 15.02 4.12 2.77
CA PHE A 222 15.42 2.90 2.08
C PHE A 222 15.26 1.67 2.98
N PHE A 223 15.72 1.73 4.23
CA PHE A 223 15.51 0.67 5.22
C PHE A 223 14.03 0.36 5.44
N ALA A 224 13.19 1.38 5.56
CA ALA A 224 11.74 1.20 5.68
C ALA A 224 11.13 0.51 4.45
N HIS A 225 11.60 0.82 3.23
CA HIS A 225 11.16 0.13 2.02
C HIS A 225 11.53 -1.36 2.04
N LEU A 226 12.73 -1.70 2.52
CA LEU A 226 13.16 -3.09 2.67
C LEU A 226 12.27 -3.84 3.68
N ILE A 227 12.01 -3.25 4.85
CA ILE A 227 11.13 -3.85 5.86
C ILE A 227 9.70 -4.00 5.34
N ASN A 228 9.14 -2.96 4.70
CA ASN A 228 7.81 -3.06 4.09
C ASN A 228 7.74 -4.23 3.09
N ARG A 229 8.78 -4.40 2.28
CA ARG A 229 8.87 -5.53 1.36
C ARG A 229 8.99 -6.86 2.09
N TYR A 230 9.80 -6.91 3.14
CA TYR A 230 9.98 -8.10 3.98
C TYR A 230 8.66 -8.57 4.60
N VAL A 231 7.92 -7.69 5.27
CA VAL A 231 6.61 -8.01 5.85
C VAL A 231 5.65 -8.57 4.78
N LYS A 232 5.68 -8.00 3.58
CA LYS A 232 4.84 -8.46 2.46
C LYS A 232 5.22 -9.82 1.90
N MET A 233 6.41 -10.33 2.15
CA MET A 233 6.77 -11.71 1.77
C MET A 233 5.98 -12.75 2.58
N PHE A 234 5.51 -12.37 3.78
CA PHE A 234 4.71 -13.24 4.65
C PHE A 234 3.20 -12.98 4.52
N THR A 235 2.79 -11.73 4.35
CA THR A 235 1.36 -11.38 4.27
C THR A 235 0.79 -11.43 2.84
N GLY A 236 1.65 -11.58 1.83
CA GLY A 236 1.25 -11.59 0.43
C GLY A 236 1.11 -10.19 -0.21
N LYS A 237 0.95 -10.17 -1.53
CA LYS A 237 0.78 -8.91 -2.30
C LYS A 237 -0.56 -8.24 -1.99
N LEU A 238 -1.62 -9.04 -1.89
CA LEU A 238 -2.94 -8.66 -1.42
C LEU A 238 -3.21 -9.46 -0.14
N SER A 239 -3.60 -8.80 0.92
CA SER A 239 -3.82 -9.42 2.22
C SER A 239 -5.11 -8.90 2.84
N SER A 240 -5.73 -9.73 3.67
CA SER A 240 -6.93 -9.39 4.44
C SER A 240 -6.69 -8.27 5.46
N ILE A 241 -5.43 -8.06 5.86
CA ILE A 241 -5.02 -6.90 6.68
C ILE A 241 -4.60 -5.73 5.81
N CYS A 242 -4.70 -4.51 6.36
CA CYS A 242 -4.32 -3.30 5.65
C CYS A 242 -2.79 -3.14 5.54
N GLY A 243 -2.19 -3.63 4.43
CA GLY A 243 -0.75 -3.51 4.19
C GLY A 243 -0.24 -2.07 4.19
N CYS A 244 -1.09 -1.10 3.84
CA CYS A 244 -0.74 0.32 3.87
C CYS A 244 -0.57 0.86 5.30
N ALA A 245 -1.29 0.28 6.26
CA ALA A 245 -1.16 0.64 7.67
C ALA A 245 -0.13 -0.26 8.38
N MET A 246 -0.16 -1.56 8.12
CA MET A 246 0.69 -2.52 8.84
C MET A 246 2.10 -2.57 8.29
N ALA A 247 2.30 -3.05 7.07
CA ALA A 247 3.65 -3.26 6.54
C ALA A 247 4.42 -1.93 6.40
N ALA A 248 3.75 -0.87 5.91
CA ALA A 248 4.36 0.45 5.80
C ALA A 248 4.64 1.08 7.17
N GLY A 249 3.70 0.95 8.13
CA GLY A 249 3.87 1.46 9.48
C GLY A 249 4.99 0.77 10.25
N VAL A 250 5.12 -0.56 10.13
CA VAL A 250 6.24 -1.33 10.70
C VAL A 250 7.57 -0.85 10.11
N GLY A 251 7.63 -0.67 8.77
CA GLY A 251 8.82 -0.12 8.13
C GLY A 251 9.16 1.30 8.62
N ALA A 252 8.15 2.16 8.73
CA ALA A 252 8.34 3.53 9.20
C ALA A 252 8.80 3.58 10.67
N SER A 253 8.18 2.80 11.58
CA SER A 253 8.56 2.78 13.01
C SER A 253 9.99 2.29 13.20
N ALA A 254 10.39 1.20 12.51
CA ALA A 254 11.75 0.70 12.53
C ALA A 254 12.78 1.74 12.08
N ALA A 255 12.51 2.37 10.94
CA ALA A 255 13.40 3.36 10.36
C ALA A 255 13.52 4.64 11.20
N ILE A 256 12.41 5.11 11.79
CA ILE A 256 12.44 6.24 12.74
C ILE A 256 13.28 5.88 13.95
N THR A 257 13.09 4.68 14.53
CA THR A 257 13.87 4.23 15.69
C THR A 257 15.36 4.19 15.37
N TRP A 258 15.74 3.59 14.24
CA TRP A 258 17.13 3.57 13.77
C TRP A 258 17.68 4.99 13.53
N MET A 259 16.91 5.83 12.86
CA MET A 259 17.28 7.21 12.53
C MET A 259 17.56 8.03 13.79
N LEU A 260 16.85 7.78 14.87
CA LEU A 260 17.01 8.44 16.16
C LEU A 260 18.06 7.76 17.07
N GLY A 261 18.79 6.77 16.57
CA GLY A 261 19.90 6.12 17.27
C GLY A 261 19.52 4.92 18.13
N GLY A 262 18.34 4.32 17.90
CA GLY A 262 17.97 3.05 18.52
C GLY A 262 18.81 1.89 17.99
N ASP A 263 19.14 0.95 18.86
CA ASP A 263 19.78 -0.32 18.54
C ASP A 263 18.79 -1.35 17.96
N ASP A 264 19.29 -2.53 17.62
CA ASP A 264 18.47 -3.59 17.01
C ASP A 264 17.32 -4.04 17.91
N GLU A 265 17.51 -4.03 19.24
CA GLU A 265 16.45 -4.38 20.21
C GLU A 265 15.33 -3.35 20.21
N LYS A 266 15.66 -2.06 20.19
CA LYS A 266 14.67 -0.97 20.12
C LYS A 266 13.96 -0.94 18.77
N ILE A 267 14.66 -1.23 17.67
CA ILE A 267 14.07 -1.34 16.34
C ILE A 267 13.03 -2.48 16.31
N ALA A 268 13.39 -3.66 16.82
CA ALA A 268 12.47 -4.78 16.94
C ALA A 268 11.28 -4.46 17.85
N GLY A 269 11.53 -3.76 18.97
CA GLY A 269 10.51 -3.29 19.90
C GLY A 269 9.50 -2.36 19.25
N ALA A 270 9.94 -1.38 18.43
CA ALA A 270 9.06 -0.48 17.71
C ALA A 270 8.17 -1.23 16.69
N CYS A 271 8.74 -2.21 15.99
CA CYS A 271 7.98 -3.09 15.09
C CYS A 271 6.93 -3.91 15.84
N ASN A 272 7.29 -4.49 17.00
CA ASN A 272 6.37 -5.26 17.83
C ASN A 272 5.24 -4.37 18.39
N ASN A 273 5.53 -3.14 18.81
CA ASN A 273 4.51 -2.18 19.25
C ASN A 273 3.48 -1.93 18.14
N MET A 274 3.94 -1.66 16.90
CA MET A 274 3.07 -1.50 15.75
C MET A 274 2.18 -2.72 15.51
N LEU A 275 2.77 -3.92 15.52
CA LEU A 275 2.06 -5.17 15.25
C LEU A 275 1.08 -5.52 16.38
N ALA A 276 1.47 -5.36 17.63
CA ALA A 276 0.58 -5.60 18.78
C ALA A 276 -0.65 -4.67 18.77
N ASN A 277 -0.49 -3.43 18.30
CA ASN A 277 -1.55 -2.43 18.30
C ASN A 277 -2.47 -2.54 17.07
N LEU A 278 -1.92 -2.59 15.85
CA LEU A 278 -2.70 -2.38 14.62
C LEU A 278 -2.99 -3.64 13.80
N THR A 279 -2.58 -4.84 14.21
CA THR A 279 -2.80 -6.08 13.43
C THR A 279 -4.27 -6.32 13.07
N GLY A 280 -5.21 -5.88 13.91
CA GLY A 280 -6.65 -5.99 13.65
C GLY A 280 -7.19 -5.05 12.57
N MET A 281 -6.37 -4.21 11.93
CA MET A 281 -6.82 -3.30 10.88
C MET A 281 -6.96 -4.04 9.55
N ILE A 282 -8.18 -4.49 9.26
CA ILE A 282 -8.49 -5.20 8.01
C ILE A 282 -8.43 -4.30 6.78
N CYS A 283 -8.17 -4.91 5.61
CA CYS A 283 -8.30 -4.27 4.31
C CYS A 283 -9.67 -4.58 3.71
N ASP A 284 -10.44 -3.59 3.37
CA ASP A 284 -11.76 -3.70 2.74
C ASP A 284 -11.82 -3.03 1.36
N GLY A 285 -10.68 -3.02 0.66
CA GLY A 285 -10.49 -2.47 -0.67
C GLY A 285 -9.95 -1.03 -0.68
N ALA A 286 -9.38 -0.64 -1.81
CA ALA A 286 -8.83 0.70 -2.02
C ALA A 286 -9.96 1.71 -2.24
N LYS A 287 -10.03 2.74 -1.39
CA LYS A 287 -11.06 3.78 -1.42
C LYS A 287 -10.68 4.99 -0.57
N ASP A 288 -11.44 6.05 -0.64
CA ASP A 288 -11.16 7.31 0.06
C ASP A 288 -10.92 7.15 1.56
N THR A 289 -11.63 6.19 2.21
CA THR A 289 -11.44 5.91 3.64
C THR A 289 -10.06 5.35 3.99
N CYS A 290 -9.22 4.99 3.00
CA CYS A 290 -7.82 4.65 3.24
C CYS A 290 -7.04 5.79 3.92
N ALA A 291 -7.46 7.05 3.73
CA ALA A 291 -6.87 8.20 4.39
C ALA A 291 -6.95 8.13 5.92
N PHE A 292 -8.03 7.55 6.49
CA PHE A 292 -8.12 7.32 7.94
C PHE A 292 -7.08 6.30 8.40
N LYS A 293 -6.95 5.18 7.68
CA LYS A 293 -6.04 4.10 8.04
C LYS A 293 -4.57 4.55 7.98
N LEU A 294 -4.22 5.30 6.92
CA LEU A 294 -2.88 5.88 6.79
C LEU A 294 -2.59 6.95 7.85
N SER A 295 -3.57 7.80 8.15
CA SER A 295 -3.47 8.80 9.22
C SER A 295 -3.15 8.15 10.56
N THR A 296 -3.91 7.11 10.93
CA THR A 296 -3.69 6.35 12.18
C THR A 296 -2.33 5.67 12.19
N SER A 297 -1.97 4.99 11.09
CA SER A 297 -0.69 4.28 11.00
C SER A 297 0.52 5.22 11.07
N ALA A 298 0.43 6.41 10.45
CA ALA A 298 1.53 7.38 10.46
C ALA A 298 1.81 7.91 11.87
N GLU A 299 0.76 8.22 12.64
CA GLU A 299 0.90 8.62 14.05
C GLU A 299 1.47 7.49 14.89
N GLU A 300 0.91 6.29 14.75
CA GLU A 300 1.31 5.13 15.52
C GLU A 300 2.75 4.71 15.22
N ALA A 301 3.20 4.81 13.97
CA ALA A 301 4.60 4.52 13.62
C ALA A 301 5.59 5.45 14.35
N VAL A 302 5.26 6.74 14.45
CA VAL A 302 6.05 7.71 15.21
C VAL A 302 5.99 7.37 16.70
N LEU A 303 4.79 7.15 17.25
CA LEU A 303 4.60 6.85 18.67
C LEU A 303 5.32 5.55 19.08
N SER A 304 5.16 4.48 18.29
CA SER A 304 5.81 3.19 18.55
C SER A 304 7.34 3.31 18.56
N ALA A 305 7.91 4.15 17.69
CA ALA A 305 9.35 4.41 17.67
C ALA A 305 9.81 5.15 18.95
N TYR A 306 9.13 6.22 19.34
CA TYR A 306 9.48 6.97 20.55
C TYR A 306 9.31 6.14 21.81
N LEU A 307 8.24 5.34 21.91
CA LEU A 307 8.02 4.43 23.04
C LEU A 307 9.11 3.38 23.16
N ALA A 308 9.53 2.79 22.04
CA ALA A 308 10.62 1.81 22.03
C ALA A 308 11.97 2.45 22.42
N LEU A 309 12.23 3.69 22.03
CA LEU A 309 13.41 4.44 22.48
C LEU A 309 13.44 4.66 24.00
N GLU A 310 12.27 4.86 24.61
CA GLU A 310 12.08 4.96 26.06
C GLU A 310 12.04 3.58 26.77
N GLY A 311 12.18 2.47 26.03
CA GLY A 311 12.17 1.12 26.59
C GLY A 311 10.75 0.54 26.81
N VAL A 312 9.72 1.15 26.23
CA VAL A 312 8.35 0.61 26.26
C VAL A 312 8.11 -0.23 25.02
N VAL A 313 8.11 -1.55 25.18
CA VAL A 313 7.95 -2.53 24.10
C VAL A 313 6.94 -3.60 24.49
N ALA A 314 6.23 -4.14 23.49
CA ALA A 314 5.34 -5.27 23.69
C ALA A 314 6.13 -6.52 24.10
N GLU A 315 5.66 -7.22 25.13
CA GLU A 315 6.31 -8.41 25.67
C GLU A 315 6.31 -9.57 24.67
N GLU A 316 7.39 -10.32 24.65
CA GLU A 316 7.51 -11.54 23.83
C GLU A 316 6.50 -12.61 24.27
N ASN A 317 6.05 -13.42 23.30
CA ASN A 317 5.09 -14.51 23.50
C ASN A 317 3.74 -14.07 24.07
N VAL A 318 3.33 -12.83 23.81
CA VAL A 318 2.01 -12.31 24.17
C VAL A 318 1.19 -12.02 22.92
N GLY A 319 0.05 -12.69 22.77
CA GLY A 319 -0.80 -12.56 21.60
C GLY A 319 -0.10 -13.05 20.32
N ILE A 320 0.11 -12.14 19.35
CA ILE A 320 0.81 -12.47 18.09
C ILE A 320 2.31 -12.19 18.16
N VAL A 321 2.80 -11.54 19.21
CA VAL A 321 4.22 -11.22 19.38
C VAL A 321 4.99 -12.50 19.66
N GLY A 322 6.00 -12.82 18.83
CA GLY A 322 6.84 -14.00 18.93
C GLY A 322 8.08 -13.79 19.79
N ASN A 323 9.04 -14.73 19.71
CA ASN A 323 10.33 -14.64 20.40
C ASN A 323 11.29 -13.63 19.73
N SER A 324 11.06 -13.33 18.47
CA SER A 324 11.79 -12.32 17.69
C SER A 324 10.82 -11.54 16.83
N ILE A 325 11.28 -10.43 16.28
CA ILE A 325 10.46 -9.66 15.33
C ILE A 325 10.17 -10.47 14.07
N GLU A 326 11.09 -11.29 13.61
CA GLU A 326 10.89 -12.18 12.47
C GLU A 326 9.80 -13.21 12.76
N ASP A 327 9.75 -13.77 13.99
CA ASP A 327 8.68 -14.66 14.41
C ASP A 327 7.33 -13.93 14.49
N THR A 328 7.32 -12.69 14.99
CA THR A 328 6.11 -11.86 15.01
C THR A 328 5.57 -11.62 13.59
N ILE A 329 6.46 -11.35 12.63
CA ILE A 329 6.07 -11.15 11.22
C ILE A 329 5.59 -12.47 10.59
N ARG A 330 6.19 -13.61 10.93
CA ARG A 330 5.69 -14.94 10.50
C ARG A 330 4.32 -15.24 11.10
N ASN A 331 4.11 -14.93 12.39
CA ASN A 331 2.80 -15.07 13.04
C ASN A 331 1.73 -14.20 12.37
N LEU A 332 2.09 -12.97 11.95
CA LEU A 332 1.22 -12.12 11.16
C LEU A 332 0.84 -12.77 9.83
N GLY A 333 1.81 -13.33 9.11
CA GLY A 333 1.57 -14.07 7.86
C GLY A 333 0.62 -15.25 8.07
N TYR A 334 0.88 -16.06 9.09
CA TYR A 334 0.02 -17.19 9.48
C TYR A 334 -1.42 -16.74 9.81
N LEU A 335 -1.56 -15.64 10.56
CA LEU A 335 -2.88 -15.08 10.86
C LEU A 335 -3.62 -14.62 9.58
N CYS A 336 -2.91 -14.05 8.60
CA CYS A 336 -3.51 -13.66 7.33
C CYS A 336 -4.00 -14.88 6.53
N GLU A 337 -3.21 -15.95 6.51
CA GLU A 337 -3.47 -17.15 5.72
C GLU A 337 -4.57 -18.03 6.34
N GLU A 338 -4.47 -18.30 7.66
CA GLU A 338 -5.34 -19.25 8.35
C GLU A 338 -6.52 -18.57 9.08
N GLY A 339 -6.25 -17.38 9.64
CA GLY A 339 -7.25 -16.71 10.48
C GLY A 339 -8.19 -15.78 9.73
N LEU A 340 -7.79 -15.28 8.56
CA LEU A 340 -8.49 -14.26 7.79
C LEU A 340 -8.79 -14.68 6.34
N ASP A 341 -8.68 -15.96 6.02
CA ASP A 341 -8.92 -16.54 4.67
C ASP A 341 -10.30 -16.21 4.11
N HIS A 342 -11.32 -16.14 4.97
CA HIS A 342 -12.70 -15.83 4.59
C HIS A 342 -13.05 -14.33 4.62
N ALA A 343 -12.13 -13.45 5.03
CA ALA A 343 -12.43 -12.03 5.20
C ALA A 343 -12.85 -11.36 3.88
N ASP A 344 -12.14 -11.64 2.78
CA ASP A 344 -12.44 -11.07 1.47
C ASP A 344 -13.82 -11.52 0.96
N SER A 345 -14.15 -12.80 1.10
CA SER A 345 -15.47 -13.33 0.73
C SER A 345 -16.59 -12.71 1.55
N ALA A 346 -16.36 -12.50 2.86
CA ALA A 346 -17.33 -11.82 3.73
C ALA A 346 -17.55 -10.37 3.31
N ILE A 347 -16.47 -9.64 3.00
CA ILE A 347 -16.53 -8.24 2.55
C ILE A 347 -17.28 -8.13 1.22
N ILE A 348 -16.96 -8.99 0.24
CA ILE A 348 -17.64 -9.02 -1.06
C ILE A 348 -19.14 -9.31 -0.88
N ASN A 349 -19.51 -10.24 0.00
CA ASN A 349 -20.90 -10.50 0.31
C ASN A 349 -21.63 -9.31 0.93
N ILE A 350 -20.93 -8.51 1.75
CA ILE A 350 -21.49 -7.27 2.32
C ILE A 350 -21.72 -6.23 1.22
N ILE A 351 -20.75 -6.04 0.32
CA ILE A 351 -20.85 -5.09 -0.81
C ILE A 351 -22.02 -5.48 -1.71
N ASN A 352 -22.13 -6.74 -2.11
CA ASN A 352 -23.20 -7.24 -2.98
C ASN A 352 -24.61 -7.12 -2.37
N LYS A 353 -24.72 -7.17 -1.02
CA LYS A 353 -25.99 -6.91 -0.34
C LYS A 353 -26.39 -5.43 -0.38
N GLY A 354 -25.41 -4.52 -0.41
CA GLY A 354 -25.63 -3.08 -0.48
C GLY A 354 -26.13 -2.62 -1.87
N GLU A 355 -25.68 -3.29 -2.93
CA GLU A 355 -26.08 -2.96 -4.32
C GLU A 355 -27.51 -3.41 -4.68
N LYS A 356 -28.13 -4.28 -3.88
CA LYS A 356 -29.50 -4.76 -4.09
C LYS A 356 -30.59 -3.87 -3.47
N LYS A 357 -30.22 -2.72 -2.94
CA LYS A 357 -31.13 -1.68 -2.43
C LYS A 357 -31.14 -0.46 -3.34
#